data_9dbea72d0df573422982ede7115813ce
#
_entry.id   9dbea72d0df573422982ede7115813ce
#
_cell.length_a   1.000
_cell.length_b   1.000
_cell.length_c   1.000
_cell.angle_alpha   90.00
_cell.angle_beta   90.00
_cell.angle_gamma   90.00
#
_symmetry.space_group_name_H-M   'P 1'
#
loop_
_entity.id
_entity.type
_entity.pdbx_description
1 polymer ?
#
loop_
_entity_poly.entity_id
_entity_poly.type
_entity_poly.pdbx_seq_one_letter_code
_entity_poly.pdbx_strand_id
1 'polypeptide(L)'
;CNDAGAARNGFADTMDVYGYNYKPWAYKAFSKDRPDQPFYASETSSCVSTRGEYFFPVDWNKSKGFFLYQVSSYDLYAPGWAYRPDVEFAAQDDNPNSAGEYVWTGFDYLGEPTPYNLDATNALNVPEGPEREKLMAELKKLGNRAPSRSSYFGIVDLCGFKKDRFYIYQAHWRPDVKMAHILPHWNWPERKGQVTPVHVYTSGDEAELFLNGKSQGVRKKGTGEKDRYRLVWEDVKYTPGTLKVVVKKDGKPWATDTVTTTGKPAALTLKPAVSYTHLRAHETPEHL
;
A
#
# COMPACT_ATOMS: atom_id res chain seq x y z
N CYS A 1 0.12 6.36 -21.17
CA CYS A 1 0.07 5.32 -22.18
C CYS A 1 0.57 3.98 -21.63
N ASN A 2 -0.16 2.91 -21.89
CA ASN A 2 0.24 1.58 -21.40
C ASN A 2 1.18 0.84 -22.39
N ASP A 3 1.24 1.27 -23.65
CA ASP A 3 2.19 0.72 -24.63
C ASP A 3 3.50 1.53 -24.60
N ALA A 4 4.58 0.88 -24.16
CA ALA A 4 5.90 1.50 -24.14
C ALA A 4 6.46 1.81 -25.54
N GLY A 5 6.01 1.12 -26.58
CA GLY A 5 6.39 1.38 -27.98
C GLY A 5 5.88 2.72 -28.48
N ALA A 6 4.79 3.23 -27.93
CA ALA A 6 4.22 4.53 -28.30
C ALA A 6 5.18 5.71 -28.04
N ALA A 7 6.15 5.56 -27.16
CA ALA A 7 7.19 6.55 -26.93
C ALA A 7 8.15 6.71 -28.13
N ARG A 8 8.19 5.73 -29.07
CA ARG A 8 9.17 5.66 -30.17
C ARG A 8 8.59 5.57 -31.56
N ASN A 9 7.26 5.49 -31.72
CA ASN A 9 6.58 5.36 -33.01
C ASN A 9 6.01 6.67 -33.56
N GLY A 10 6.42 7.82 -33.00
CA GLY A 10 5.92 9.14 -33.37
C GLY A 10 4.78 9.66 -32.51
N PHE A 11 4.11 8.81 -31.72
CA PHE A 11 3.00 9.25 -30.87
C PHE A 11 3.44 10.26 -29.79
N ALA A 12 4.59 10.02 -29.16
CA ALA A 12 5.12 10.95 -28.16
C ALA A 12 5.47 12.34 -28.74
N ASP A 13 5.73 12.44 -30.06
CA ASP A 13 6.04 13.71 -30.73
C ASP A 13 4.80 14.61 -30.83
N THR A 14 3.61 14.08 -30.68
CA THR A 14 2.35 14.82 -30.70
C THR A 14 1.91 15.32 -29.31
N MET A 15 2.71 15.05 -28.28
CA MET A 15 2.38 15.35 -26.89
C MET A 15 3.36 16.36 -26.29
N ASP A 16 2.86 17.38 -25.60
CA ASP A 16 3.69 18.28 -24.80
C ASP A 16 4.26 17.56 -23.58
N VAL A 17 3.45 16.71 -22.95
CA VAL A 17 3.82 15.89 -21.77
C VAL A 17 3.40 14.44 -22.04
N TYR A 18 4.33 13.51 -21.89
CA TYR A 18 4.04 12.10 -22.14
C TYR A 18 3.65 11.36 -20.83
N GLY A 19 2.60 10.53 -20.88
CA GLY A 19 2.13 9.75 -19.73
C GLY A 19 2.43 8.27 -19.83
N TYR A 20 3.03 7.68 -18.82
CA TYR A 20 3.25 6.24 -18.70
C TYR A 20 2.33 5.59 -17.66
N ASN A 21 1.80 4.39 -17.96
CA ASN A 21 1.14 3.53 -17.00
C ASN A 21 2.05 2.33 -16.70
N TYR A 22 2.48 2.17 -15.43
CA TYR A 22 3.23 1.00 -14.96
C TYR A 22 4.50 0.67 -15.77
N LYS A 23 5.29 1.67 -16.14
CA LYS A 23 6.51 1.46 -16.92
C LYS A 23 7.74 2.14 -16.30
N PRO A 24 8.03 1.98 -15.00
CA PRO A 24 9.17 2.63 -14.36
C PRO A 24 10.50 2.30 -15.04
N TRP A 25 10.61 1.10 -15.62
CA TRP A 25 11.78 0.65 -16.38
C TRP A 25 12.02 1.43 -17.68
N ALA A 26 11.00 2.13 -18.21
CA ALA A 26 11.11 2.88 -19.45
C ALA A 26 11.56 4.34 -19.24
N TYR A 27 11.44 4.90 -18.04
CA TYR A 27 11.66 6.32 -17.75
C TYR A 27 13.08 6.75 -18.10
N LYS A 28 14.09 5.96 -17.70
CA LYS A 28 15.50 6.27 -18.00
C LYS A 28 15.79 6.36 -19.50
N ALA A 29 15.22 5.46 -20.30
CA ALA A 29 15.39 5.49 -21.74
C ALA A 29 14.67 6.68 -22.36
N PHE A 30 13.45 6.99 -21.92
CA PHE A 30 12.69 8.15 -22.37
C PHE A 30 13.42 9.45 -22.03
N SER A 31 13.90 9.64 -20.82
CA SER A 31 14.65 10.83 -20.39
C SER A 31 15.92 11.03 -21.18
N LYS A 32 16.60 9.95 -21.55
CA LYS A 32 17.80 10.01 -22.41
C LYS A 32 17.46 10.39 -23.86
N ASP A 33 16.41 9.78 -24.41
CA ASP A 33 16.04 9.97 -25.81
C ASP A 33 15.32 11.33 -26.03
N ARG A 34 14.68 11.87 -24.96
CA ARG A 34 13.84 13.08 -24.97
C ARG A 34 14.08 13.94 -23.72
N PRO A 35 15.28 14.51 -23.55
CA PRO A 35 15.65 15.22 -22.32
C PRO A 35 14.80 16.47 -22.06
N ASP A 36 14.29 17.11 -23.13
CA ASP A 36 13.49 18.33 -23.05
C ASP A 36 11.97 18.07 -22.96
N GLN A 37 11.54 16.81 -23.13
CA GLN A 37 10.13 16.46 -23.04
C GLN A 37 9.81 15.95 -21.63
N PRO A 38 8.97 16.65 -20.87
CA PRO A 38 8.52 16.14 -19.57
C PRO A 38 7.62 14.91 -19.75
N PHE A 39 7.68 14.02 -18.77
CA PHE A 39 6.74 12.93 -18.66
C PHE A 39 6.19 12.84 -17.23
N TYR A 40 5.09 12.13 -17.06
CA TYR A 40 4.54 11.77 -15.78
C TYR A 40 4.11 10.31 -15.76
N ALA A 41 4.02 9.76 -14.59
CA ALA A 41 3.49 8.42 -14.40
C ALA A 41 1.97 8.52 -14.19
N SER A 42 1.20 8.29 -15.25
CA SER A 42 -0.26 8.50 -15.28
C SER A 42 -1.03 7.44 -14.48
N GLU A 43 -0.44 6.26 -14.27
CA GLU A 43 -0.85 5.27 -13.28
C GLU A 43 0.39 4.54 -12.78
N THR A 44 0.56 4.52 -11.47
CA THR A 44 1.71 3.87 -10.83
C THR A 44 1.32 2.84 -9.80
N SER A 45 2.29 2.02 -9.44
CA SER A 45 2.27 1.07 -8.36
C SER A 45 1.23 -0.03 -8.53
N SER A 46 -0.06 0.23 -8.33
CA SER A 46 -1.11 -0.80 -8.16
C SER A 46 -0.73 -1.87 -7.12
N CYS A 47 0.04 -1.46 -6.12
CA CYS A 47 0.36 -2.30 -4.98
C CYS A 47 -0.92 -2.59 -4.21
N VAL A 48 -1.06 -3.79 -3.65
CA VAL A 48 -2.29 -4.26 -3.01
C VAL A 48 -2.05 -4.54 -1.53
N SER A 49 -3.03 -4.22 -0.69
CA SER A 49 -3.00 -4.55 0.74
C SER A 49 -4.39 -4.54 1.35
N THR A 50 -4.57 -5.31 2.41
CA THR A 50 -5.70 -5.26 3.33
C THR A 50 -5.26 -4.56 4.60
N ARG A 51 -5.94 -3.47 4.99
CA ARG A 51 -5.56 -2.69 6.16
C ARG A 51 -5.49 -3.55 7.43
N GLY A 52 -4.33 -3.50 8.10
CA GLY A 52 -4.10 -4.18 9.37
C GLY A 52 -3.86 -5.68 9.30
N GLU A 53 -3.79 -6.28 8.11
CA GLU A 53 -3.48 -7.69 7.91
C GLU A 53 -2.01 -7.88 7.59
N TYR A 54 -1.36 -8.83 8.25
CA TYR A 54 0.07 -9.11 8.03
C TYR A 54 0.33 -10.60 8.06
N PHE A 55 1.07 -11.08 7.08
CA PHE A 55 1.39 -12.50 6.93
C PHE A 55 2.89 -12.73 7.08
N PHE A 56 3.23 -13.87 7.67
CA PHE A 56 4.58 -14.27 7.99
C PHE A 56 4.90 -15.66 7.45
N PRO A 57 6.15 -15.93 7.05
CA PRO A 57 7.27 -14.99 6.98
C PRO A 57 7.03 -13.88 5.96
N VAL A 58 7.65 -12.71 6.19
CA VAL A 58 7.62 -11.62 5.21
C VAL A 58 8.48 -12.00 4.02
N ASP A 59 7.92 -11.94 2.82
CA ASP A 59 8.61 -12.23 1.57
C ASP A 59 8.63 -10.97 0.70
N TRP A 60 9.80 -10.65 0.14
CA TRP A 60 9.97 -9.50 -0.75
C TRP A 60 9.50 -9.76 -2.18
N ASN A 61 9.14 -10.99 -2.50
CA ASN A 61 8.56 -11.31 -3.80
C ASN A 61 7.12 -10.77 -3.89
N LYS A 62 6.88 -9.86 -4.83
CA LYS A 62 5.58 -9.20 -5.01
C LYS A 62 4.39 -10.14 -5.27
N SER A 63 4.67 -11.39 -5.69
CA SER A 63 3.64 -12.41 -5.95
C SER A 63 3.26 -13.21 -4.70
N LYS A 64 3.80 -12.88 -3.54
CA LYS A 64 3.51 -13.52 -2.25
C LYS A 64 2.60 -12.63 -1.39
N GLY A 65 2.35 -13.02 -0.15
CA GLY A 65 1.57 -12.23 0.81
C GLY A 65 0.07 -12.22 0.57
N PHE A 66 -0.46 -13.19 -0.18
CA PHE A 66 -1.88 -13.37 -0.48
C PHE A 66 -2.43 -14.57 0.29
N PHE A 67 -3.50 -14.39 1.04
CA PHE A 67 -4.14 -15.46 1.78
C PHE A 67 -5.61 -15.16 2.08
N LEU A 68 -6.51 -16.07 1.73
CA LEU A 68 -7.92 -16.03 2.11
C LEU A 68 -8.65 -14.72 1.78
N TYR A 69 -8.46 -14.22 0.57
CA TYR A 69 -9.02 -12.93 0.10
C TYR A 69 -8.50 -11.72 0.87
N GLN A 70 -7.32 -11.84 1.48
CA GLN A 70 -6.60 -10.74 2.11
C GLN A 70 -5.19 -10.64 1.55
N VAL A 71 -4.59 -9.48 1.68
CA VAL A 71 -3.23 -9.19 1.23
C VAL A 71 -2.47 -8.53 2.38
N SER A 72 -1.28 -9.05 2.66
CA SER A 72 -0.44 -8.54 3.73
C SER A 72 -0.05 -7.06 3.53
N SER A 73 -0.12 -6.29 4.59
CA SER A 73 0.01 -4.82 4.59
C SER A 73 1.45 -4.31 4.70
N TYR A 74 2.45 -5.14 4.42
CA TYR A 74 3.84 -4.71 4.34
C TYR A 74 4.17 -3.87 3.09
N ASP A 75 3.18 -3.65 2.21
CA ASP A 75 3.30 -2.89 0.95
C ASP A 75 4.40 -3.39 0.01
N LEU A 76 4.55 -4.72 -0.02
CA LEU A 76 5.52 -5.42 -0.85
C LEU A 76 4.86 -6.13 -2.05
N TYR A 77 3.53 -6.26 -2.04
CA TYR A 77 2.78 -7.17 -2.90
C TYR A 77 2.02 -6.41 -3.98
N ALA A 78 2.04 -6.96 -5.19
CA ALA A 78 1.46 -6.34 -6.36
C ALA A 78 1.12 -7.38 -7.43
N PRO A 79 0.15 -7.12 -8.32
CA PRO A 79 -0.08 -7.91 -9.51
C PRO A 79 1.14 -7.95 -10.45
N GLY A 80 1.14 -8.84 -11.42
CA GLY A 80 2.27 -9.06 -12.32
C GLY A 80 2.77 -7.81 -13.04
N TRP A 81 1.85 -6.94 -13.48
CA TRP A 81 2.17 -5.69 -14.18
C TRP A 81 2.60 -4.53 -13.27
N ALA A 82 2.31 -4.62 -11.97
CA ALA A 82 2.46 -3.55 -11.00
C ALA A 82 3.80 -3.61 -10.26
N TYR A 83 4.12 -2.55 -9.55
CA TYR A 83 5.37 -2.39 -8.82
C TYR A 83 5.10 -1.86 -7.40
N ARG A 84 6.06 -2.08 -6.50
CA ARG A 84 6.05 -1.45 -5.17
C ARG A 84 6.28 0.07 -5.33
N PRO A 85 5.77 0.89 -4.39
CA PRO A 85 6.04 2.33 -4.38
C PRO A 85 7.52 2.65 -4.49
N ASP A 86 8.38 1.91 -3.80
CA ASP A 86 9.83 2.09 -3.81
C ASP A 86 10.44 2.07 -5.22
N VAL A 87 9.94 1.21 -6.10
CA VAL A 87 10.41 1.09 -7.50
C VAL A 87 9.98 2.30 -8.34
N GLU A 88 8.73 2.73 -8.16
CA GLU A 88 8.18 3.88 -8.87
C GLU A 88 8.86 5.18 -8.42
N PHE A 89 9.05 5.36 -7.12
CA PHE A 89 9.77 6.53 -6.58
C PHE A 89 11.20 6.60 -7.10
N ALA A 90 11.94 5.49 -7.07
CA ALA A 90 13.31 5.45 -7.55
C ALA A 90 13.39 5.82 -9.05
N ALA A 91 12.47 5.27 -9.85
CA ALA A 91 12.45 5.58 -11.28
C ALA A 91 12.12 7.04 -11.57
N GLN A 92 11.32 7.70 -10.74
CA GLN A 92 11.00 9.12 -10.89
C GLN A 92 12.14 10.01 -10.39
N ASP A 93 12.65 9.76 -9.18
CA ASP A 93 13.73 10.54 -8.57
C ASP A 93 15.02 10.52 -9.41
N ASP A 94 15.27 9.41 -10.12
CA ASP A 94 16.46 9.24 -10.96
C ASP A 94 16.33 9.90 -12.34
N ASN A 95 15.16 10.48 -12.67
CA ASN A 95 14.90 11.08 -13.98
C ASN A 95 14.34 12.51 -13.83
N PRO A 96 15.17 13.55 -14.06
CA PRO A 96 14.83 14.95 -13.74
C PRO A 96 13.70 15.55 -14.55
N ASN A 97 13.34 14.97 -15.70
CA ASN A 97 12.19 15.38 -16.50
C ASN A 97 10.88 14.67 -16.14
N SER A 98 10.89 13.88 -15.04
CA SER A 98 9.67 13.35 -14.46
C SER A 98 8.89 14.44 -13.72
N ALA A 99 7.65 14.65 -14.11
CA ALA A 99 6.75 15.63 -13.49
C ALA A 99 5.97 15.06 -12.27
N GLY A 100 6.18 13.78 -11.93
CA GLY A 100 5.53 13.11 -10.80
C GLY A 100 4.61 11.97 -11.22
N GLU A 101 3.70 11.57 -10.32
CA GLU A 101 2.88 10.38 -10.48
C GLU A 101 1.43 10.55 -10.03
N TYR A 102 0.57 9.71 -10.59
CA TYR A 102 -0.77 9.41 -10.10
C TYR A 102 -0.83 7.95 -9.67
N VAL A 103 -0.90 7.71 -8.37
CA VAL A 103 -0.96 6.35 -7.85
C VAL A 103 -2.30 5.69 -8.16
N TRP A 104 -2.28 4.43 -8.59
CA TRP A 104 -3.46 3.59 -8.64
C TRP A 104 -3.55 2.76 -7.34
N THR A 105 -4.39 3.13 -6.34
CA THR A 105 -5.30 4.29 -6.40
C THR A 105 -5.39 4.98 -5.04
N GLY A 106 -5.95 6.17 -4.97
CA GLY A 106 -6.15 6.92 -3.73
C GLY A 106 -7.04 6.20 -2.73
N PHE A 107 -8.16 5.63 -3.19
CA PHE A 107 -9.13 4.92 -2.37
C PHE A 107 -9.40 3.53 -2.93
N ASP A 108 -9.71 2.58 -2.05
CA ASP A 108 -10.34 1.34 -2.49
C ASP A 108 -11.72 1.65 -3.09
N TYR A 109 -12.17 0.81 -4.01
CA TYR A 109 -13.45 0.97 -4.71
C TYR A 109 -14.12 -0.39 -4.90
N LEU A 110 -15.40 -0.39 -5.15
CA LEU A 110 -16.15 -1.62 -5.47
C LEU A 110 -15.80 -2.08 -6.89
N GLY A 111 -15.69 -3.39 -7.05
CA GLY A 111 -15.20 -4.02 -8.26
C GLY A 111 -13.68 -4.22 -8.24
N GLU A 112 -13.14 -4.77 -9.32
CA GLU A 112 -11.72 -5.06 -9.55
C GLU A 112 -10.96 -5.62 -8.33
N PRO A 113 -11.36 -6.77 -7.79
CA PRO A 113 -10.79 -7.34 -6.57
C PRO A 113 -9.44 -8.03 -6.82
N THR A 114 -8.60 -7.48 -7.67
CA THR A 114 -7.24 -7.97 -7.92
C THR A 114 -6.44 -8.05 -6.61
N PRO A 115 -5.74 -9.16 -6.30
CA PRO A 115 -5.40 -10.27 -7.21
C PRO A 115 -6.45 -11.40 -7.29
N TYR A 116 -7.60 -11.24 -6.68
CA TYR A 116 -8.66 -12.26 -6.58
C TYR A 116 -9.74 -12.14 -7.67
N ASN A 117 -9.48 -11.38 -8.71
CA ASN A 117 -10.38 -11.11 -9.82
C ASN A 117 -10.67 -12.34 -10.73
N LEU A 118 -9.85 -13.39 -10.65
CA LEU A 118 -10.09 -14.67 -11.33
C LEU A 118 -10.93 -15.62 -10.48
N ASP A 119 -11.16 -15.28 -9.23
CA ASP A 119 -12.02 -16.06 -8.35
C ASP A 119 -13.48 -15.77 -8.70
N ALA A 120 -14.31 -16.50 -8.07
CA ALA A 120 -15.73 -16.53 -8.23
C ALA A 120 -16.48 -15.18 -8.03
N THR A 121 -15.80 -14.09 -7.71
CA THR A 121 -16.38 -12.75 -7.77
C THR A 121 -16.98 -12.41 -9.12
N ASN A 122 -16.41 -12.95 -10.19
CA ASN A 122 -16.90 -12.76 -11.54
C ASN A 122 -18.16 -13.57 -11.87
N ALA A 123 -18.56 -14.51 -11.01
CA ALA A 123 -19.76 -15.33 -11.24
C ALA A 123 -21.05 -14.53 -11.37
N LEU A 124 -21.11 -13.36 -10.71
CA LEU A 124 -22.27 -12.47 -10.80
C LEU A 124 -22.39 -11.77 -12.16
N ASN A 125 -21.28 -11.67 -12.90
CA ASN A 125 -21.21 -11.07 -14.23
C ASN A 125 -21.36 -12.11 -15.35
N VAL A 126 -21.35 -13.40 -15.00
CA VAL A 126 -21.57 -14.48 -15.98
C VAL A 126 -23.07 -14.68 -16.14
N PRO A 127 -23.63 -14.65 -17.37
CA PRO A 127 -25.05 -14.93 -17.62
C PRO A 127 -25.48 -16.26 -17.02
N GLU A 128 -26.73 -16.34 -16.65
CA GLU A 128 -27.32 -17.61 -16.15
C GLU A 128 -27.16 -18.71 -17.20
N GLY A 129 -26.70 -19.88 -16.76
CA GLY A 129 -26.46 -21.02 -17.63
C GLY A 129 -25.35 -21.95 -17.10
N PRO A 130 -25.00 -23.00 -17.89
CA PRO A 130 -24.07 -24.05 -17.46
C PRO A 130 -22.71 -23.53 -16.99
N GLU A 131 -22.23 -22.45 -17.57
CA GLU A 131 -20.92 -21.84 -17.19
C GLU A 131 -20.99 -21.22 -15.81
N ARG A 132 -22.07 -20.48 -15.51
CA ARG A 132 -22.33 -19.91 -14.18
C ARG A 132 -22.53 -21.00 -13.14
N GLU A 133 -23.27 -22.07 -13.46
CA GLU A 133 -23.48 -23.19 -12.57
C GLU A 133 -22.18 -23.91 -12.22
N LYS A 134 -21.31 -24.15 -13.20
CA LYS A 134 -19.98 -24.71 -12.99
C LYS A 134 -19.14 -23.80 -12.08
N LEU A 135 -19.14 -22.53 -12.34
CA LEU A 135 -18.41 -21.55 -11.55
C LEU A 135 -18.95 -21.47 -10.12
N MET A 136 -20.27 -21.50 -9.93
CA MET A 136 -20.91 -21.54 -8.61
C MET A 136 -20.62 -22.83 -7.85
N ALA A 137 -20.50 -23.97 -8.54
CA ALA A 137 -20.11 -25.22 -7.92
C ALA A 137 -18.66 -25.22 -7.44
N GLU A 138 -17.77 -24.56 -8.17
CA GLU A 138 -16.37 -24.35 -7.74
C GLU A 138 -16.27 -23.41 -6.54
N LEU A 139 -17.07 -22.33 -6.52
CA LEU A 139 -17.25 -21.43 -5.38
C LEU A 139 -17.66 -22.18 -4.11
N LYS A 140 -18.60 -23.08 -4.24
CA LYS A 140 -19.10 -23.87 -3.11
C LYS A 140 -18.00 -24.75 -2.51
N LYS A 141 -17.03 -25.21 -3.32
CA LYS A 141 -15.86 -25.97 -2.84
C LYS A 141 -14.91 -25.12 -2.00
N LEU A 142 -14.87 -23.81 -2.24
CA LEU A 142 -14.05 -22.86 -1.46
C LEU A 142 -14.66 -22.54 -0.09
N GLY A 143 -15.84 -23.08 0.22
CA GLY A 143 -16.56 -22.88 1.47
C GLY A 143 -17.38 -21.59 1.49
N ASN A 144 -17.97 -21.26 2.67
CA ASN A 144 -18.85 -20.10 2.85
C ASN A 144 -18.10 -18.74 2.82
N ARG A 145 -17.00 -18.64 2.10
CA ARG A 145 -16.26 -17.40 1.99
C ARG A 145 -16.82 -16.58 0.85
N ALA A 146 -17.40 -15.46 1.18
CA ALA A 146 -17.80 -14.49 0.18
C ALA A 146 -16.54 -13.98 -0.54
N PRO A 147 -16.50 -14.02 -1.88
CA PRO A 147 -15.41 -13.44 -2.63
C PRO A 147 -15.31 -11.94 -2.35
N SER A 148 -14.10 -11.39 -2.41
CA SER A 148 -13.91 -9.96 -2.30
C SER A 148 -14.66 -9.22 -3.41
N ARG A 149 -15.24 -8.09 -3.08
CA ARG A 149 -15.91 -7.20 -4.02
C ARG A 149 -15.29 -5.82 -4.06
N SER A 150 -14.35 -5.58 -3.16
CA SER A 150 -13.55 -4.37 -3.06
C SER A 150 -12.21 -4.55 -3.73
N SER A 151 -11.68 -3.49 -4.32
CA SER A 151 -10.29 -3.44 -4.72
C SER A 151 -9.38 -3.47 -3.48
N TYR A 152 -8.10 -3.77 -3.69
CA TYR A 152 -7.04 -3.74 -2.68
C TYR A 152 -6.01 -2.64 -2.94
N PHE A 153 -6.23 -1.84 -3.99
CA PHE A 153 -5.26 -0.86 -4.50
C PHE A 153 -5.19 0.43 -3.70
N GLY A 154 -6.28 0.78 -3.00
CA GLY A 154 -6.36 2.05 -2.30
C GLY A 154 -5.24 2.29 -1.29
N ILE A 155 -4.73 3.50 -1.21
CA ILE A 155 -3.91 3.95 -0.08
C ILE A 155 -4.77 4.29 1.15
N VAL A 156 -6.07 4.48 0.92
CA VAL A 156 -7.13 4.62 1.91
C VAL A 156 -8.18 3.55 1.62
N ASP A 157 -8.75 2.92 2.63
CA ASP A 157 -9.79 1.90 2.47
C ASP A 157 -11.17 2.50 2.21
N LEU A 158 -12.17 1.64 1.91
CA LEU A 158 -13.56 2.07 1.65
C LEU A 158 -14.21 2.81 2.83
N CYS A 159 -13.72 2.60 4.05
CA CYS A 159 -14.24 3.27 5.25
C CYS A 159 -13.53 4.61 5.51
N GLY A 160 -12.60 5.03 4.65
CA GLY A 160 -11.83 6.25 4.80
C GLY A 160 -10.62 6.12 5.73
N PHE A 161 -10.24 4.91 6.14
CA PHE A 161 -9.06 4.71 6.97
C PHE A 161 -7.80 4.56 6.12
N LYS A 162 -6.75 5.24 6.55
CA LYS A 162 -5.41 5.12 5.96
C LYS A 162 -4.88 3.70 6.11
N LYS A 163 -4.39 3.11 5.02
CA LYS A 163 -3.57 1.89 5.06
C LYS A 163 -2.11 2.27 5.34
N ASP A 164 -1.26 1.29 5.67
CA ASP A 164 0.17 1.58 5.91
C ASP A 164 0.82 2.28 4.73
N ARG A 165 0.42 1.92 3.51
CA ARG A 165 0.88 2.53 2.27
C ARG A 165 0.63 4.04 2.18
N PHE A 166 -0.40 4.58 2.82
CA PHE A 166 -0.59 6.02 2.91
C PHE A 166 0.66 6.74 3.45
N TYR A 167 1.30 6.14 4.43
CA TYR A 167 2.42 6.77 5.14
C TYR A 167 3.73 6.73 4.36
N ILE A 168 3.97 5.73 3.49
CA ILE A 168 5.14 5.76 2.62
C ILE A 168 5.00 6.83 1.53
N TYR A 169 3.79 7.02 0.97
CA TYR A 169 3.49 8.13 0.05
C TYR A 169 3.61 9.47 0.75
N GLN A 170 3.06 9.63 1.96
CA GLN A 170 3.19 10.85 2.73
C GLN A 170 4.65 11.20 3.00
N ALA A 171 5.46 10.22 3.39
CA ALA A 171 6.88 10.41 3.66
C ALA A 171 7.66 10.90 2.43
N HIS A 172 7.31 10.39 1.25
CA HIS A 172 7.97 10.73 -0.02
C HIS A 172 7.45 12.06 -0.61
N TRP A 173 6.13 12.22 -0.71
CA TRP A 173 5.53 13.42 -1.32
C TRP A 173 5.56 14.66 -0.42
N ARG A 174 5.68 14.46 0.90
CA ARG A 174 5.69 15.54 1.89
C ARG A 174 6.91 15.42 2.81
N PRO A 175 8.13 15.59 2.28
CA PRO A 175 9.37 15.48 3.04
C PRO A 175 9.53 16.60 4.10
N ASP A 176 8.68 17.62 4.04
CA ASP A 176 8.53 18.71 5.00
C ASP A 176 7.74 18.31 6.26
N VAL A 177 6.83 17.34 6.14
CA VAL A 177 5.98 16.90 7.26
C VAL A 177 6.77 15.96 8.17
N LYS A 178 6.89 16.33 9.43
CA LYS A 178 7.50 15.48 10.46
C LYS A 178 6.59 14.29 10.75
N MET A 179 7.01 13.10 10.32
CA MET A 179 6.21 11.89 10.53
C MET A 179 7.09 10.65 10.69
N ALA A 180 6.56 9.70 11.44
CA ALA A 180 6.99 8.32 11.50
C ALA A 180 5.74 7.43 11.58
N HIS A 181 5.82 6.23 11.02
CA HIS A 181 4.76 5.24 11.06
C HIS A 181 5.38 3.85 11.17
N ILE A 182 5.04 3.13 12.24
CA ILE A 182 5.50 1.77 12.51
C ILE A 182 4.49 0.78 11.94
N LEU A 183 4.96 -0.22 11.20
CA LEU A 183 4.21 -1.42 10.85
C LEU A 183 5.05 -2.67 11.16
N PRO A 184 4.40 -3.80 11.51
CA PRO A 184 2.97 -4.03 11.73
C PRO A 184 2.49 -3.48 13.09
N HIS A 185 1.19 -3.60 13.37
CA HIS A 185 0.69 -3.45 14.74
C HIS A 185 1.40 -4.46 15.67
N TRP A 186 1.36 -4.23 16.98
CA TRP A 186 2.13 -5.05 17.93
C TRP A 186 1.23 -5.92 18.82
N ASN A 187 0.28 -6.67 18.22
CA ASN A 187 -0.65 -7.59 18.86
C ASN A 187 -0.58 -8.98 18.21
N TRP A 188 0.37 -9.79 18.63
CA TRP A 188 0.65 -11.11 18.07
C TRP A 188 0.81 -12.15 19.18
N PRO A 189 -0.21 -12.47 19.98
CA PRO A 189 -0.08 -13.37 21.14
C PRO A 189 0.45 -14.75 20.77
N GLU A 190 0.11 -15.23 19.55
CA GLU A 190 0.53 -16.53 19.01
C GLU A 190 1.97 -16.55 18.47
N ARG A 191 2.59 -15.36 18.33
CA ARG A 191 3.94 -15.23 17.75
C ARG A 191 5.04 -14.94 18.77
N LYS A 192 4.78 -15.09 20.05
CA LYS A 192 5.78 -14.79 21.10
C LYS A 192 7.11 -15.49 20.83
N GLY A 193 8.19 -14.72 20.76
CA GLY A 193 9.55 -15.18 20.45
C GLY A 193 9.85 -15.41 18.96
N GLN A 194 8.85 -15.33 18.08
CA GLN A 194 9.04 -15.49 16.64
C GLN A 194 9.48 -14.19 15.98
N VAL A 195 10.26 -14.30 14.92
CA VAL A 195 10.68 -13.15 14.10
C VAL A 195 9.45 -12.48 13.49
N THR A 196 9.33 -11.18 13.76
CA THR A 196 8.27 -10.31 13.28
C THR A 196 8.92 -9.03 12.79
N PRO A 197 9.25 -8.96 11.49
CA PRO A 197 9.92 -7.81 10.90
C PRO A 197 9.16 -6.51 11.17
N VAL A 198 9.90 -5.44 11.42
CA VAL A 198 9.35 -4.10 11.64
C VAL A 198 9.83 -3.19 10.53
N HIS A 199 8.89 -2.57 9.82
CA HIS A 199 9.18 -1.51 8.87
C HIS A 199 8.76 -0.17 9.47
N VAL A 200 9.46 0.89 9.07
CA VAL A 200 9.11 2.25 9.46
C VAL A 200 9.13 3.14 8.22
N TYR A 201 8.04 3.85 8.01
CA TYR A 201 7.93 4.91 7.00
C TYR A 201 8.14 6.25 7.68
N THR A 202 9.03 7.07 7.14
CA THR A 202 9.33 8.38 7.69
C THR A 202 9.89 9.33 6.65
N SER A 203 9.63 10.62 6.83
CA SER A 203 10.28 11.71 6.09
C SER A 203 11.67 12.08 6.65
N GLY A 204 12.12 11.42 7.73
CA GLY A 204 13.50 11.49 8.22
C GLY A 204 14.43 10.53 7.48
N ASP A 205 15.71 10.56 7.83
CA ASP A 205 16.77 9.80 7.17
C ASP A 205 17.37 8.67 8.02
N GLU A 206 17.19 8.74 9.34
CA GLU A 206 17.71 7.77 10.30
C GLU A 206 16.69 7.53 11.41
N ALA A 207 16.60 6.30 11.90
CA ALA A 207 15.81 6.00 13.09
C ALA A 207 16.40 4.88 13.94
N GLU A 208 16.15 4.96 15.25
CA GLU A 208 16.40 3.91 16.21
C GLU A 208 15.09 3.31 16.70
N LEU A 209 14.99 1.98 16.64
CA LEU A 209 13.84 1.22 17.11
C LEU A 209 14.08 0.68 18.52
N PHE A 210 13.07 0.77 19.37
CA PHE A 210 13.10 0.24 20.74
C PHE A 210 11.95 -0.72 20.97
N LEU A 211 12.23 -1.87 21.56
CA LEU A 211 11.23 -2.81 22.05
C LEU A 211 11.34 -2.86 23.58
N ASN A 212 10.29 -2.47 24.28
CA ASN A 212 10.26 -2.39 25.74
C ASN A 212 11.46 -1.62 26.33
N GLY A 213 11.84 -0.50 25.69
CA GLY A 213 12.97 0.32 26.09
C GLY A 213 14.35 -0.20 25.65
N LYS A 214 14.44 -1.42 25.12
CA LYS A 214 15.70 -1.99 24.61
C LYS A 214 15.87 -1.68 23.13
N SER A 215 17.00 -1.06 22.75
CA SER A 215 17.34 -0.77 21.36
C SER A 215 17.41 -2.04 20.52
N GLN A 216 16.82 -1.96 19.33
CA GLN A 216 16.90 -2.95 18.25
C GLN A 216 17.88 -2.50 17.16
N GLY A 217 18.65 -1.43 17.43
CA GLY A 217 19.60 -0.83 16.54
C GLY A 217 19.07 0.30 15.69
N VAL A 218 20.01 1.01 15.08
CA VAL A 218 19.74 2.14 14.18
C VAL A 218 19.67 1.66 12.74
N ARG A 219 18.79 2.27 11.96
CA ARG A 219 18.73 2.11 10.50
C ARG A 219 18.79 3.49 9.86
N LYS A 220 19.48 3.58 8.71
CA LYS A 220 19.55 4.78 7.88
C LYS A 220 19.00 4.48 6.50
N LYS A 221 18.34 5.46 5.89
CA LYS A 221 17.99 5.39 4.48
C LYS A 221 19.28 5.34 3.66
N GLY A 222 19.28 4.44 2.67
CA GLY A 222 20.39 4.22 1.75
C GLY A 222 19.99 4.55 0.31
N THR A 223 20.64 3.86 -0.61
CA THR A 223 20.36 3.97 -2.06
C THR A 223 19.86 2.64 -2.65
N GLY A 224 19.74 1.63 -1.80
CA GLY A 224 19.33 0.29 -2.20
C GLY A 224 17.82 0.17 -2.36
N GLU A 225 17.40 -0.91 -3.00
CA GLU A 225 15.99 -1.18 -3.27
C GLU A 225 15.13 -1.32 -2.00
N LYS A 226 15.75 -1.78 -0.91
CA LYS A 226 15.04 -2.08 0.35
C LYS A 226 15.15 -0.98 1.41
N ASP A 227 16.03 -0.01 1.23
CA ASP A 227 16.37 0.97 2.27
C ASP A 227 16.29 2.44 1.81
N ARG A 228 15.99 2.71 0.53
CA ARG A 228 15.92 4.08 0.02
C ARG A 228 14.70 4.84 0.56
N TYR A 229 13.56 4.18 0.70
CA TYR A 229 12.28 4.84 1.07
C TYR A 229 11.68 4.33 2.37
N ARG A 230 12.23 3.27 2.95
CA ARG A 230 11.78 2.67 4.21
C ARG A 230 12.95 2.26 5.09
N LEU A 231 12.72 2.12 6.37
CA LEU A 231 13.69 1.57 7.31
C LEU A 231 13.18 0.20 7.78
N VAL A 232 14.05 -0.81 7.79
CA VAL A 232 13.65 -2.21 8.03
C VAL A 232 14.50 -2.85 9.11
N TRP A 233 13.85 -3.47 10.09
CA TRP A 233 14.44 -4.37 11.09
C TRP A 233 13.87 -5.77 10.86
N GLU A 234 14.64 -6.64 10.20
CA GLU A 234 14.15 -7.95 9.75
C GLU A 234 14.08 -8.99 10.88
N ASP A 235 14.87 -8.84 11.96
CA ASP A 235 15.08 -9.87 12.97
C ASP A 235 14.41 -9.60 14.33
N VAL A 236 13.48 -8.66 14.39
CA VAL A 236 12.80 -8.32 15.64
C VAL A 236 11.93 -9.49 16.08
N LYS A 237 12.18 -10.00 17.31
CA LYS A 237 11.36 -11.09 17.88
C LYS A 237 10.21 -10.49 18.66
N TYR A 238 9.00 -10.90 18.34
CA TYR A 238 7.83 -10.42 19.05
C TYR A 238 7.89 -10.75 20.55
N THR A 239 7.74 -9.72 21.32
CA THR A 239 7.49 -9.78 22.78
C THR A 239 6.40 -8.75 23.08
N PRO A 240 5.35 -9.12 23.84
CA PRO A 240 4.31 -8.16 24.22
C PRO A 240 4.90 -6.92 24.88
N GLY A 241 4.33 -5.75 24.61
CA GLY A 241 4.79 -4.48 25.16
C GLY A 241 4.76 -3.36 24.12
N THR A 242 5.77 -2.50 24.16
CA THR A 242 5.80 -1.26 23.38
C THR A 242 6.94 -1.27 22.38
N LEU A 243 6.61 -1.10 21.10
CA LEU A 243 7.54 -0.67 20.07
C LEU A 243 7.52 0.86 19.99
N LYS A 244 8.69 1.47 19.98
CA LYS A 244 8.86 2.92 19.80
C LYS A 244 9.96 3.15 18.80
N VAL A 245 9.74 4.07 17.87
CA VAL A 245 10.78 4.56 16.96
C VAL A 245 11.11 6.03 17.26
N VAL A 246 12.38 6.37 17.21
CA VAL A 246 12.89 7.74 17.33
C VAL A 246 13.63 8.07 16.04
N VAL A 247 13.10 9.04 15.30
CA VAL A 247 13.57 9.43 13.97
C VAL A 247 14.39 10.70 14.07
N LYS A 248 15.46 10.76 13.30
CA LYS A 248 16.25 11.96 13.05
C LYS A 248 16.22 12.33 11.56
N LYS A 249 16.46 13.62 11.30
CA LYS A 249 16.74 14.17 9.98
C LYS A 249 17.91 15.13 10.10
N ASP A 250 18.94 14.93 9.28
CA ASP A 250 20.19 15.70 9.35
C ASP A 250 20.80 15.73 10.78
N GLY A 251 20.77 14.58 11.46
CA GLY A 251 21.25 14.41 12.83
C GLY A 251 20.39 15.03 13.93
N LYS A 252 19.29 15.72 13.59
CA LYS A 252 18.40 16.40 14.56
C LYS A 252 17.15 15.56 14.83
N PRO A 253 16.54 15.66 16.04
CA PRO A 253 15.26 15.02 16.33
C PRO A 253 14.19 15.44 15.33
N TRP A 254 13.45 14.45 14.78
CA TRP A 254 12.48 14.71 13.73
C TRP A 254 11.07 14.28 14.10
N ALA A 255 10.86 12.99 14.36
CA ALA A 255 9.56 12.42 14.70
C ALA A 255 9.71 11.21 15.61
N THR A 256 8.63 10.81 16.24
CA THR A 256 8.50 9.56 16.98
C THR A 256 7.17 8.89 16.66
N ASP A 257 7.13 7.57 16.74
CA ASP A 257 5.89 6.80 16.72
C ASP A 257 5.96 5.67 17.74
N THR A 258 4.79 5.21 18.19
CA THR A 258 4.70 4.16 19.21
C THR A 258 3.48 3.28 18.95
N VAL A 259 3.70 1.98 18.90
CA VAL A 259 2.64 0.96 18.90
C VAL A 259 2.79 0.05 20.10
N THR A 260 1.65 -0.31 20.71
CA THR A 260 1.66 -1.06 21.99
C THR A 260 0.72 -2.26 21.89
N THR A 261 1.17 -3.39 22.45
CA THR A 261 0.31 -4.55 22.65
C THR A 261 -0.84 -4.18 23.57
N THR A 262 -2.05 -4.42 23.12
CA THR A 262 -3.29 -4.17 23.88
C THR A 262 -3.82 -5.45 24.51
N GLY A 263 -4.65 -5.33 25.53
CA GLY A 263 -5.42 -6.42 26.10
C GLY A 263 -6.67 -6.77 25.28
N LYS A 264 -7.55 -7.55 25.87
CA LYS A 264 -8.86 -7.84 25.26
C LYS A 264 -9.68 -6.56 25.11
N PRO A 265 -10.56 -6.45 24.10
CA PRO A 265 -11.49 -5.34 23.98
C PRO A 265 -12.29 -5.18 25.30
N ALA A 266 -12.30 -3.96 25.85
CA ALA A 266 -12.94 -3.67 27.15
C ALA A 266 -14.28 -2.96 26.99
N ALA A 267 -14.44 -2.11 25.96
CA ALA A 267 -15.64 -1.34 25.71
C ALA A 267 -15.79 -0.99 24.24
N LEU A 268 -17.03 -0.77 23.80
CA LEU A 268 -17.39 -0.19 22.53
C LEU A 268 -17.96 1.21 22.76
N THR A 269 -17.39 2.20 22.12
CA THR A 269 -17.90 3.58 22.15
C THR A 269 -18.38 3.97 20.76
N LEU A 270 -19.63 4.38 20.65
CA LEU A 270 -20.21 4.92 19.43
C LEU A 270 -20.15 6.45 19.47
N LYS A 271 -19.58 7.04 18.44
CA LYS A 271 -19.55 8.49 18.26
C LYS A 271 -20.18 8.81 16.92
N PRO A 272 -21.37 9.44 16.90
CA PRO A 272 -22.01 9.84 15.64
C PRO A 272 -21.13 10.82 14.87
N ALA A 273 -20.96 10.58 13.58
CA ALA A 273 -20.16 11.46 12.71
C ALA A 273 -20.92 12.74 12.31
N VAL A 274 -22.26 12.70 12.35
CA VAL A 274 -23.15 13.79 11.93
C VAL A 274 -24.27 14.01 12.95
N SER A 275 -24.80 15.23 12.98
CA SER A 275 -25.98 15.54 13.80
C SER A 275 -27.24 14.88 13.26
N TYR A 276 -28.23 14.68 14.13
CA TYR A 276 -29.53 14.13 13.75
C TYR A 276 -30.26 14.94 12.65
N THR A 277 -30.09 16.27 12.67
CA THR A 277 -30.64 17.17 11.63
C THR A 277 -30.01 16.91 10.25
N HIS A 278 -28.73 16.57 10.21
CA HIS A 278 -28.08 16.23 8.96
C HIS A 278 -28.53 14.87 8.41
N LEU A 279 -28.69 13.87 9.27
CA LEU A 279 -29.27 12.58 8.89
C LEU A 279 -30.67 12.74 8.31
N ARG A 280 -31.55 13.54 8.94
CA ARG A 280 -32.88 13.83 8.43
C ARG A 280 -32.90 14.53 7.08
N ALA A 281 -31.92 15.34 6.78
CA ALA A 281 -31.82 16.03 5.49
C ALA A 281 -31.51 15.06 4.32
N HIS A 282 -30.97 13.88 4.62
CA HIS A 282 -30.63 12.85 3.63
C HIS A 282 -31.62 11.67 3.62
N GLU A 283 -32.51 11.57 4.60
CA GLU A 283 -33.53 10.53 4.71
C GLU A 283 -34.92 11.10 4.38
N THR A 284 -35.08 11.60 3.15
CA THR A 284 -36.42 11.90 2.66
C THR A 284 -37.08 10.63 2.15
N PRO A 285 -38.45 10.53 2.21
CA PRO A 285 -39.15 9.34 1.71
C PRO A 285 -38.85 8.96 0.26
N GLU A 286 -38.32 9.91 -0.51
CA GLU A 286 -37.88 9.68 -1.89
C GLU A 286 -36.53 8.95 -1.98
N HIS A 287 -35.87 8.75 -0.86
CA HIS A 287 -34.53 8.08 -0.79
C HIS A 287 -34.60 6.74 -0.05
N LEU A 288 -35.80 6.34 0.42
CA LEU A 288 -36.13 5.04 0.96
C LEU A 288 -36.92 4.25 -0.13
#